data_15e651657a5f7c76a743e4b4adf8307b
#
_entry.id   15e651657a5f7c76a743e4b4adf8307b
#
_cell.length_a   1.000
_cell.length_b   1.000
_cell.length_c   1.000
_cell.angle_alpha   90.00
_cell.angle_beta   90.00
_cell.angle_gamma   90.00
#
_symmetry.space_group_name_H-M   'P 1'
#
loop_
_entity.id
_entity.type
_entity.pdbx_description
1 polymer ?
#
loop_
_entity_poly.entity_id
_entity_poly.type
_entity_poly.pdbx_seq_one_letter_code
_entity_poly.pdbx_strand_id
1 'polypeptide(L)'
;MLLAWLNPAVALAESAQATFAGGCFWCMEHPFDQLPGVTNTTSGYMGGTVANPSYGQVSSGTTGHSEVVQVEYDPEQVSYETLLDTFWHNVDPLDNRGQFCDKGSQYRSVIFYGDDTERQLAITSKQTVSELFDQPVAT
;
A
#
# COMPACT_ATOMS: atom_id res chain seq x y z
N MET A 1 -5.37 -12.57 54.52
CA MET A 1 -6.20 -12.52 53.30
C MET A 1 -5.48 -11.64 52.29
N LEU A 2 -4.68 -12.24 51.37
CA LEU A 2 -3.93 -11.50 50.35
C LEU A 2 -4.82 -11.32 49.13
N LEU A 3 -5.19 -10.08 48.80
CA LEU A 3 -5.81 -9.75 47.52
C LEU A 3 -4.72 -9.72 46.43
N ALA A 4 -4.73 -10.71 45.54
CA ALA A 4 -3.94 -10.67 44.34
C ALA A 4 -4.57 -9.67 43.35
N TRP A 5 -3.87 -8.58 43.08
CA TRP A 5 -4.20 -7.65 41.99
C TRP A 5 -3.85 -8.34 40.67
N LEU A 6 -4.87 -8.83 39.98
CA LEU A 6 -4.73 -9.23 38.59
C LEU A 6 -4.58 -7.93 37.74
N ASN A 7 -3.35 -7.62 37.35
CA ASN A 7 -3.12 -6.64 36.29
C ASN A 7 -3.64 -7.25 34.99
N PRO A 8 -4.62 -6.66 34.30
CA PRO A 8 -4.94 -7.09 32.96
C PRO A 8 -3.73 -6.74 32.07
N ALA A 9 -3.11 -7.77 31.51
CA ALA A 9 -2.14 -7.55 30.45
C ALA A 9 -2.87 -6.82 29.32
N VAL A 10 -2.50 -5.57 29.08
CA VAL A 10 -2.94 -4.85 27.87
C VAL A 10 -2.29 -5.60 26.70
N ALA A 11 -3.07 -6.41 26.01
CA ALA A 11 -2.65 -6.99 24.77
C ALA A 11 -2.40 -5.83 23.81
N LEU A 12 -1.14 -5.61 23.43
CA LEU A 12 -0.81 -4.70 22.34
C LEU A 12 -1.52 -5.24 21.10
N ALA A 13 -2.36 -4.43 20.47
CA ALA A 13 -2.98 -4.77 19.19
C ALA A 13 -1.86 -5.15 18.22
N GLU A 14 -1.97 -6.32 17.54
CA GLU A 14 -1.02 -6.73 16.53
C GLU A 14 -1.10 -5.72 15.37
N SER A 15 0.03 -5.08 15.04
CA SER A 15 0.13 -4.22 13.87
C SER A 15 0.19 -5.08 12.61
N ALA A 16 -0.52 -4.69 11.57
CA ALA A 16 -0.44 -5.27 10.24
C ALA A 16 0.27 -4.31 9.28
N GLN A 17 0.72 -4.82 8.15
CA GLN A 17 1.42 -4.05 7.13
C GLN A 17 0.79 -4.31 5.77
N ALA A 18 0.65 -3.25 4.97
CA ALA A 18 0.23 -3.30 3.58
C ALA A 18 1.17 -2.45 2.74
N THR A 19 1.40 -2.82 1.47
CA THR A 19 2.34 -2.10 0.61
C THR A 19 1.70 -1.79 -0.74
N PHE A 20 1.76 -0.51 -1.12
CA PHE A 20 1.15 0.03 -2.33
C PHE A 20 2.15 0.85 -3.13
N ALA A 21 2.10 0.73 -4.46
CA ALA A 21 2.75 1.64 -5.39
C ALA A 21 1.70 2.45 -6.13
N GLY A 22 1.80 3.75 -6.11
CA GLY A 22 0.83 4.67 -6.72
C GLY A 22 1.48 5.91 -7.32
N GLY A 23 2.66 5.77 -7.91
CA GLY A 23 3.45 6.88 -8.43
C GLY A 23 4.40 7.44 -7.39
N CYS A 24 4.52 8.77 -7.33
CA CYS A 24 5.36 9.43 -6.33
C CYS A 24 4.92 9.05 -4.91
N PHE A 25 5.85 8.53 -4.09
CA PHE A 25 5.50 8.07 -2.75
C PHE A 25 5.00 9.20 -1.84
N TRP A 26 5.42 10.44 -2.03
CA TRP A 26 4.90 11.57 -1.26
C TRP A 26 3.40 11.82 -1.51
N CYS A 27 2.93 11.55 -2.73
CA CYS A 27 1.51 11.66 -3.06
C CYS A 27 0.70 10.53 -2.40
N MET A 28 1.32 9.37 -2.19
CA MET A 28 0.68 8.20 -1.60
C MET A 28 0.74 8.16 -0.06
N GLU A 29 1.78 8.72 0.56
CA GLU A 29 1.88 8.76 2.03
C GLU A 29 0.70 9.52 2.65
N HIS A 30 0.44 10.72 2.15
CA HIS A 30 -0.54 11.62 2.74
C HIS A 30 -1.95 11.03 2.87
N PRO A 31 -2.57 10.39 1.86
CA PRO A 31 -3.89 9.78 2.01
C PRO A 31 -3.94 8.70 3.08
N PHE A 32 -2.89 7.89 3.23
CA PHE A 32 -2.84 6.85 4.26
C PHE A 32 -2.62 7.44 5.65
N ASP A 33 -1.77 8.45 5.79
CA ASP A 33 -1.52 9.12 7.06
C ASP A 33 -2.77 9.76 7.67
N GLN A 34 -3.76 10.11 6.84
CA GLN A 34 -5.02 10.68 7.29
C GLN A 34 -6.02 9.63 7.81
N LEU A 35 -5.78 8.34 7.60
CA LEU A 35 -6.71 7.29 8.02
C LEU A 35 -6.57 6.98 9.51
N PRO A 36 -7.66 7.09 10.30
CA PRO A 36 -7.67 6.56 11.67
C PRO A 36 -7.32 5.06 11.67
N GLY A 37 -6.38 4.66 12.51
CA GLY A 37 -5.90 3.29 12.59
C GLY A 37 -4.61 3.02 11.83
N VAL A 38 -4.20 3.90 10.92
CA VAL A 38 -2.84 3.90 10.35
C VAL A 38 -1.89 4.49 11.38
N THR A 39 -0.84 3.75 11.72
CA THR A 39 0.11 4.11 12.77
C THR A 39 1.41 4.66 12.21
N ASN A 40 1.79 4.27 11.01
CA ASN A 40 3.00 4.75 10.33
C ASN A 40 2.93 4.49 8.83
N THR A 41 3.61 5.33 8.05
CA THR A 41 3.90 5.09 6.63
C THR A 41 5.39 5.20 6.39
N THR A 42 5.93 4.37 5.50
CA THR A 42 7.34 4.35 5.15
C THR A 42 7.48 4.23 3.64
N SER A 43 8.14 5.21 3.03
CA SER A 43 8.50 5.17 1.61
C SER A 43 9.65 4.23 1.34
N GLY A 44 9.63 3.56 0.20
CA GLY A 44 10.67 2.63 -0.20
C GLY A 44 10.54 2.17 -1.63
N TYR A 45 11.20 1.07 -1.94
CA TYR A 45 11.25 0.48 -3.28
C TYR A 45 10.97 -1.01 -3.22
N MET A 46 10.18 -1.53 -4.16
CA MET A 46 9.80 -2.94 -4.20
C MET A 46 9.57 -3.44 -5.63
N GLY A 47 9.72 -4.74 -5.81
CA GLY A 47 9.37 -5.43 -7.05
C GLY A 47 10.48 -5.50 -8.10
N GLY A 48 11.62 -4.88 -7.87
CA GLY A 48 12.77 -4.90 -8.77
C GLY A 48 13.83 -5.94 -8.39
N THR A 49 14.98 -5.88 -9.07
CA THR A 49 16.05 -6.88 -8.94
C THR A 49 17.34 -6.34 -8.31
N VAL A 50 17.47 -5.03 -8.19
CA VAL A 50 18.66 -4.38 -7.61
C VAL A 50 18.54 -4.35 -6.08
N ALA A 51 19.51 -4.92 -5.38
CA ALA A 51 19.55 -4.87 -3.92
C ALA A 51 19.96 -3.48 -3.42
N ASN A 52 19.27 -3.00 -2.39
CA ASN A 52 19.53 -1.69 -1.77
C ASN A 52 19.72 -0.54 -2.78
N PRO A 53 18.76 -0.33 -3.70
CA PRO A 53 18.92 0.68 -4.72
C PRO A 53 18.92 2.08 -4.12
N SER A 54 19.70 3.00 -4.71
CA SER A 54 19.61 4.42 -4.42
C SER A 54 18.42 5.05 -5.14
N TYR A 55 17.99 6.21 -4.66
CA TYR A 55 16.97 7.02 -5.33
C TYR A 55 17.30 7.29 -6.81
N GLY A 56 18.55 7.67 -7.09
CA GLY A 56 19.00 7.92 -8.46
C GLY A 56 18.93 6.70 -9.36
N GLN A 57 19.20 5.50 -8.84
CA GLN A 57 19.07 4.25 -9.59
C GLN A 57 17.61 3.95 -9.90
N VAL A 58 16.71 4.08 -8.94
CA VAL A 58 15.27 3.85 -9.16
C VAL A 58 14.69 4.89 -10.11
N SER A 59 15.02 6.17 -9.92
CA SER A 59 14.56 7.28 -10.77
C SER A 59 15.00 7.14 -12.24
N SER A 60 16.12 6.46 -12.49
CA SER A 60 16.56 6.15 -13.86
C SER A 60 15.69 5.10 -14.57
N GLY A 61 14.82 4.39 -13.83
CA GLY A 61 13.96 3.35 -14.38
C GLY A 61 14.65 2.03 -14.73
N THR A 62 15.89 1.83 -14.27
CA THR A 62 16.72 0.67 -14.65
C THR A 62 16.68 -0.48 -13.65
N THR A 63 16.13 -0.27 -12.44
CA THR A 63 16.14 -1.26 -11.36
C THR A 63 14.98 -2.25 -11.39
N GLY A 64 13.91 -1.93 -12.11
CA GLY A 64 12.65 -2.66 -12.06
C GLY A 64 11.80 -2.40 -10.80
N HIS A 65 12.32 -1.66 -9.82
CA HIS A 65 11.57 -1.28 -8.62
C HIS A 65 10.47 -0.26 -8.92
N SER A 66 9.37 -0.37 -8.18
CA SER A 66 8.39 0.70 -8.02
C SER A 66 8.68 1.51 -6.76
N GLU A 67 8.38 2.79 -6.79
CA GLU A 67 8.23 3.58 -5.58
C GLU A 67 6.99 3.08 -4.82
N VAL A 68 7.17 2.75 -3.55
CA VAL A 68 6.12 2.18 -2.71
C VAL A 68 5.97 2.93 -1.40
N VAL A 69 4.78 2.81 -0.83
CA VAL A 69 4.51 3.17 0.56
C VAL A 69 4.09 1.91 1.30
N GLN A 70 4.81 1.60 2.37
CA GLN A 70 4.41 0.59 3.34
C GLN A 70 3.57 1.26 4.42
N VAL A 71 2.38 0.74 4.65
CA VAL A 71 1.41 1.25 5.62
C VAL A 71 1.36 0.29 6.80
N GLU A 72 1.70 0.76 7.99
CA GLU A 72 1.49 0.05 9.24
C GLU A 72 0.15 0.48 9.84
N TYR A 73 -0.69 -0.48 10.21
CA TYR A 73 -2.03 -0.19 10.68
C TYR A 73 -2.51 -1.15 11.76
N ASP A 74 -3.45 -0.69 12.57
CA ASP A 74 -4.19 -1.50 13.52
C ASP A 74 -5.42 -2.10 12.81
N PRO A 75 -5.47 -3.41 12.56
CA PRO A 75 -6.58 -4.05 11.86
C PRO A 75 -7.90 -4.03 12.64
N GLU A 76 -7.88 -3.72 13.93
CA GLU A 76 -9.10 -3.50 14.72
C GLU A 76 -9.71 -2.11 14.49
N GLN A 77 -8.93 -1.14 14.00
CA GLN A 77 -9.38 0.23 13.74
C GLN A 77 -9.63 0.51 12.26
N VAL A 78 -8.83 -0.07 11.37
CA VAL A 78 -8.96 0.10 9.93
C VAL A 78 -8.75 -1.25 9.22
N SER A 79 -9.61 -1.58 8.26
CA SER A 79 -9.50 -2.82 7.52
C SER A 79 -8.58 -2.70 6.30
N TYR A 80 -8.08 -3.83 5.80
CA TYR A 80 -7.33 -3.88 4.54
C TYR A 80 -8.18 -3.39 3.36
N GLU A 81 -9.48 -3.68 3.36
CA GLU A 81 -10.42 -3.19 2.35
C GLU A 81 -10.50 -1.66 2.35
N THR A 82 -10.45 -1.01 3.50
CA THR A 82 -10.40 0.45 3.59
C THR A 82 -9.10 1.01 3.03
N LEU A 83 -7.96 0.32 3.24
CA LEU A 83 -6.68 0.69 2.63
C LEU A 83 -6.73 0.54 1.10
N LEU A 84 -7.31 -0.54 0.59
CA LEU A 84 -7.52 -0.74 -0.86
C LEU A 84 -8.39 0.38 -1.45
N ASP A 85 -9.47 0.74 -0.77
CA ASP A 85 -10.36 1.81 -1.19
C ASP A 85 -9.63 3.17 -1.26
N THR A 86 -8.83 3.46 -0.26
CA THR A 86 -7.96 4.65 -0.23
C THR A 86 -6.94 4.62 -1.38
N PHE A 87 -6.32 3.48 -1.66
CA PHE A 87 -5.43 3.31 -2.79
C PHE A 87 -6.13 3.65 -4.12
N TRP A 88 -7.28 3.03 -4.39
CA TRP A 88 -8.00 3.23 -5.64
C TRP A 88 -8.48 4.66 -5.87
N HIS A 89 -8.79 5.41 -4.80
CA HIS A 89 -9.17 6.83 -4.89
C HIS A 89 -7.98 7.77 -5.17
N ASN A 90 -6.76 7.29 -5.05
CA ASN A 90 -5.54 8.11 -5.17
C ASN A 90 -4.64 7.69 -6.33
N VAL A 91 -5.10 6.79 -7.21
CA VAL A 91 -4.38 6.38 -8.42
C VAL A 91 -5.24 6.55 -9.66
N ASP A 92 -4.60 6.69 -10.82
CA ASP A 92 -5.23 6.49 -12.12
C ASP A 92 -5.07 5.00 -12.50
N PRO A 93 -6.12 4.18 -12.35
CA PRO A 93 -6.01 2.74 -12.58
C PRO A 93 -5.87 2.37 -14.05
N LEU A 94 -6.03 3.32 -14.96
CA LEU A 94 -5.96 3.08 -16.40
C LEU A 94 -4.61 3.48 -17.01
N ASP A 95 -3.77 4.20 -16.28
CA ASP A 95 -2.46 4.62 -16.76
C ASP A 95 -1.42 3.51 -16.59
N ASN A 96 -1.03 2.89 -17.70
CA ASN A 96 0.00 1.85 -17.73
C ASN A 96 1.44 2.38 -17.91
N ARG A 97 1.63 3.70 -17.95
CA ARG A 97 2.93 4.35 -18.18
C ARG A 97 3.48 5.07 -16.97
N GLY A 98 2.75 5.08 -15.87
CA GLY A 98 3.10 5.79 -14.63
C GLY A 98 1.86 6.27 -13.90
N GLN A 99 1.98 7.38 -13.18
CA GLN A 99 0.85 8.00 -12.51
C GLN A 99 0.93 9.52 -12.66
N PHE A 100 -0.14 10.14 -13.12
CA PHE A 100 -0.29 11.59 -13.28
C PHE A 100 0.88 12.20 -14.09
N CYS A 101 1.67 13.09 -13.50
CA CYS A 101 2.80 13.75 -14.14
C CYS A 101 4.08 12.88 -14.19
N ASP A 102 4.14 11.82 -13.39
CA ASP A 102 5.32 10.95 -13.27
C ASP A 102 5.20 9.76 -14.22
N LYS A 103 6.10 9.68 -15.18
CA LYS A 103 6.11 8.61 -16.18
C LYS A 103 7.36 7.73 -16.03
N GLY A 104 7.14 6.44 -16.19
CA GLY A 104 8.18 5.41 -16.08
C GLY A 104 7.68 4.21 -15.27
N SER A 105 8.36 3.08 -15.43
CA SER A 105 7.98 1.83 -14.76
C SER A 105 8.05 1.91 -13.24
N GLN A 106 8.89 2.78 -12.68
CA GLN A 106 9.01 3.03 -11.25
C GLN A 106 7.78 3.72 -10.65
N TYR A 107 6.96 4.36 -11.47
CA TYR A 107 5.74 5.07 -11.06
C TYR A 107 4.45 4.33 -11.42
N ARG A 108 4.53 3.07 -11.80
CA ARG A 108 3.34 2.26 -12.06
C ARG A 108 2.54 2.00 -10.79
N SER A 109 1.22 1.86 -10.93
CA SER A 109 0.36 1.46 -9.81
C SER A 109 0.43 -0.05 -9.60
N VAL A 110 0.67 -0.48 -8.35
CA VAL A 110 0.77 -1.90 -7.97
C VAL A 110 0.25 -2.09 -6.56
N ILE A 111 -0.46 -3.19 -6.33
CA ILE A 111 -0.80 -3.67 -4.99
C ILE A 111 0.07 -4.88 -4.69
N PHE A 112 0.92 -4.79 -3.67
CA PHE A 112 1.72 -5.91 -3.18
C PHE A 112 0.96 -6.59 -2.03
N TYR A 113 0.75 -7.89 -2.13
CA TYR A 113 0.06 -8.65 -1.08
C TYR A 113 1.05 -9.54 -0.31
N GLY A 114 0.79 -9.70 1.00
CA GLY A 114 1.64 -10.51 1.89
C GLY A 114 1.10 -11.91 2.15
N ASP A 115 -0.20 -12.13 1.94
CA ASP A 115 -0.86 -13.42 2.17
C ASP A 115 -2.04 -13.65 1.21
N ASP A 116 -2.66 -14.85 1.27
CA ASP A 116 -3.78 -15.22 0.39
C ASP A 116 -5.03 -14.39 0.65
N THR A 117 -5.28 -13.95 1.87
CA THR A 117 -6.43 -13.11 2.21
C THR A 117 -6.30 -11.74 1.55
N GLU A 118 -5.16 -11.08 1.68
CA GLU A 118 -4.87 -9.81 0.99
C GLU A 118 -4.95 -9.97 -0.52
N ARG A 119 -4.42 -11.07 -1.06
CA ARG A 119 -4.47 -11.37 -2.48
C ARG A 119 -5.92 -11.42 -2.98
N GLN A 120 -6.81 -12.15 -2.30
CA GLN A 120 -8.21 -12.27 -2.69
C GLN A 120 -8.95 -10.92 -2.61
N LEU A 121 -8.71 -10.15 -1.55
CA LEU A 121 -9.30 -8.82 -1.39
C LEU A 121 -8.80 -7.85 -2.47
N ALA A 122 -7.51 -7.88 -2.79
CA ALA A 122 -6.93 -7.06 -3.85
C ALA A 122 -7.52 -7.41 -5.23
N ILE A 123 -7.62 -8.70 -5.57
CA ILE A 123 -8.22 -9.16 -6.83
C ILE A 123 -9.69 -8.75 -6.92
N THR A 124 -10.46 -8.93 -5.85
CA THR A 124 -11.87 -8.55 -5.82
C THR A 124 -12.04 -7.04 -6.00
N SER A 125 -11.24 -6.22 -5.33
CA SER A 125 -11.29 -4.76 -5.49
C SER A 125 -10.90 -4.33 -6.90
N LYS A 126 -9.88 -4.93 -7.49
CA LYS A 126 -9.46 -4.69 -8.88
C LYS A 126 -10.59 -5.01 -9.87
N GLN A 127 -11.29 -6.11 -9.68
CA GLN A 127 -12.43 -6.49 -10.51
C GLN A 127 -13.55 -5.43 -10.41
N THR A 128 -13.89 -5.01 -9.20
CA THR A 128 -14.90 -3.96 -8.98
C THR A 128 -14.53 -2.65 -9.70
N VAL A 129 -13.28 -2.24 -9.63
CA VAL A 129 -12.81 -1.03 -10.32
C VAL A 129 -12.84 -1.21 -11.84
N SER A 130 -12.47 -2.36 -12.36
CA SER A 130 -12.57 -2.67 -13.81
C SER A 130 -14.01 -2.57 -14.31
N GLU A 131 -14.97 -3.04 -13.53
CA GLU A 131 -16.40 -2.95 -13.85
C GLU A 131 -16.90 -1.50 -13.87
N LEU A 132 -16.41 -0.65 -12.94
CA LEU A 132 -16.78 0.78 -12.92
C LEU A 132 -16.31 1.54 -14.16
N PHE A 133 -15.15 1.18 -14.71
CA PHE A 133 -14.59 1.82 -15.90
C PHE A 133 -14.98 1.12 -17.21
N ASP A 134 -15.69 -0.02 -17.14
CA ASP A 134 -16.04 -0.86 -18.29
C ASP A 134 -14.81 -1.23 -19.16
N GLN A 135 -13.67 -1.41 -18.49
CA GLN A 135 -12.41 -1.82 -19.15
C GLN A 135 -11.42 -2.37 -18.11
N PRO A 136 -10.45 -3.19 -18.53
CA PRO A 136 -9.40 -3.68 -17.65
C PRO A 136 -8.56 -2.53 -17.10
N VAL A 137 -8.21 -2.60 -15.81
CA VAL A 137 -7.28 -1.66 -15.19
C VAL A 137 -5.83 -2.10 -15.39
N ALA A 138 -4.92 -1.12 -15.39
CA ALA A 138 -3.49 -1.34 -15.58
C ALA A 138 -2.74 -1.73 -14.30
N THR A 139 -3.38 -1.58 -13.13
CA THR A 139 -2.82 -1.91 -11.81
C THR A 139 -2.56 -3.40 -11.68
#